data_66d51f1606f8dad64e7906d79e44a951
#
_entry.id   66d51f1606f8dad64e7906d79e44a951
#
_cell.length_a   1.000
_cell.length_b   1.000
_cell.length_c   1.000
_cell.angle_alpha   90.00
_cell.angle_beta   90.00
_cell.angle_gamma   90.00
#
_symmetry.space_group_name_H-M   'P 1'
#
loop_
_entity.id
_entity.type
_entity.pdbx_description
1 polymer ?
#
loop_
_entity_poly.entity_id
_entity_poly.type
_entity_poly.pdbx_seq_one_letter_code
_entity_poly.pdbx_strand_id
1 'polypeptide(L)'
;PGWDTCWESCAADTYLALSGAAGRILQRGEALPGDLPPFFRARCCRYEVFLHAVDQALDEQTARLQCSSRTAALSAVAAAQYDCLADFLHALCTPQPLLTPLPAYRADVGFRACGVRGSNVCGDHAASFTNGEFFYLLLCDGMGTGPSARQESQTAAALLTGLIQSGMHAPDALKMLNGVYLLRGDGGFSTVDLLQISLVTGSGTLFKWGAAPSYLRAGRRVYTIGAAAPPP
;
A
#
# COMPACT_ATOMS: atom_id res chain seq x y z
N PRO A 1 33.53 -28.45 5.71
CA PRO A 1 32.83 -28.06 4.50
C PRO A 1 32.68 -26.54 4.47
N GLY A 2 33.01 -25.92 3.33
CA GLY A 2 32.84 -24.49 3.18
C GLY A 2 31.37 -24.09 3.13
N TRP A 3 31.07 -22.80 3.26
CA TRP A 3 29.72 -22.26 3.11
C TRP A 3 29.10 -22.66 1.76
N ASP A 4 29.89 -22.65 0.70
CA ASP A 4 29.46 -22.92 -0.67
C ASP A 4 28.84 -24.32 -0.80
N THR A 5 29.51 -25.35 -0.28
CA THR A 5 29.01 -26.74 -0.33
C THR A 5 27.70 -26.92 0.46
N CYS A 6 27.58 -26.25 1.60
CA CYS A 6 26.35 -26.29 2.39
C CYS A 6 25.21 -25.56 1.67
N TRP A 7 25.49 -24.38 1.10
CA TRP A 7 24.51 -23.60 0.35
C TRP A 7 24.01 -24.33 -0.89
N GLU A 8 24.91 -24.87 -1.70
CA GLU A 8 24.56 -25.61 -2.92
C GLU A 8 23.62 -26.79 -2.65
N SER A 9 23.86 -27.52 -1.54
CA SER A 9 23.05 -28.69 -1.20
C SER A 9 21.77 -28.40 -0.43
N CYS A 10 21.65 -27.23 0.21
CA CYS A 10 20.59 -26.93 1.19
C CYS A 10 19.91 -25.58 0.97
N ALA A 11 20.13 -24.88 -0.15
CA ALA A 11 19.59 -23.56 -0.39
C ALA A 11 18.07 -23.51 -0.33
N ALA A 12 17.38 -24.47 -0.96
CA ALA A 12 15.92 -24.52 -0.97
C ALA A 12 15.32 -24.68 0.45
N ASP A 13 15.88 -25.58 1.23
CA ASP A 13 15.42 -25.80 2.62
C ASP A 13 15.73 -24.62 3.53
N THR A 14 16.86 -23.94 3.31
CA THR A 14 17.23 -22.71 4.01
C THR A 14 16.27 -21.59 3.70
N TYR A 15 15.94 -21.42 2.42
CA TYR A 15 14.97 -20.42 1.97
C TYR A 15 13.59 -20.68 2.60
N LEU A 16 13.11 -21.92 2.57
CA LEU A 16 11.82 -22.28 3.17
C LEU A 16 11.81 -22.05 4.70
N ALA A 17 12.89 -22.40 5.38
CA ALA A 17 13.01 -22.19 6.82
C ALA A 17 12.98 -20.69 7.17
N LEU A 18 13.74 -19.86 6.43
CA LEU A 18 13.74 -18.40 6.61
C LEU A 18 12.40 -17.78 6.26
N SER A 19 11.80 -18.18 5.13
CA SER A 19 10.49 -17.65 4.71
C SER A 19 9.40 -17.91 5.75
N GLY A 20 9.42 -19.10 6.38
CA GLY A 20 8.47 -19.43 7.45
C GLY A 20 8.72 -18.67 8.77
N ALA A 21 9.93 -18.15 8.96
CA ALA A 21 10.33 -17.38 10.15
C ALA A 21 10.30 -15.87 9.94
N ALA A 22 10.31 -15.42 8.67
CA ALA A 22 10.53 -14.03 8.28
C ALA A 22 9.62 -13.03 9.01
N GLY A 23 8.32 -13.31 9.11
CA GLY A 23 7.37 -12.42 9.79
C GLY A 23 7.74 -12.19 11.26
N ARG A 24 8.16 -13.25 11.99
CA ARG A 24 8.55 -13.13 13.40
C ARG A 24 9.86 -12.39 13.57
N ILE A 25 10.85 -12.68 12.72
CA ILE A 25 12.17 -12.06 12.74
C ILE A 25 12.05 -10.56 12.42
N LEU A 26 11.34 -10.20 11.36
CA LEU A 26 11.14 -8.80 10.97
C LEU A 26 10.35 -8.00 12.01
N GLN A 27 9.31 -8.59 12.60
CA GLN A 27 8.52 -7.93 13.65
C GLN A 27 9.35 -7.60 14.89
N ARG A 28 10.29 -8.46 15.24
CA ARG A 28 11.13 -8.31 16.42
C ARG A 28 12.42 -7.54 16.16
N GLY A 29 12.90 -7.55 14.91
CA GLY A 29 14.15 -6.93 14.50
C GLY A 29 15.38 -7.79 14.77
N GLU A 30 15.21 -9.03 15.23
CA GLU A 30 16.31 -9.98 15.53
C GLU A 30 15.89 -11.43 15.27
N ALA A 31 16.83 -12.28 14.91
CA ALA A 31 16.63 -13.71 14.71
C ALA A 31 17.00 -14.51 15.98
N LEU A 32 16.01 -15.17 16.58
CA LEU A 32 16.24 -16.01 17.76
C LEU A 32 16.40 -17.48 17.39
N PRO A 33 17.12 -18.27 18.23
CA PRO A 33 17.32 -19.71 18.01
C PRO A 33 16.05 -20.53 17.85
N GLY A 34 14.91 -20.05 18.36
CA GLY A 34 13.61 -20.71 18.25
C GLY A 34 12.81 -20.38 16.99
N ASP A 35 13.24 -19.43 16.16
CA ASP A 35 12.49 -18.98 14.99
C ASP A 35 12.53 -19.98 13.83
N LEU A 36 13.64 -20.66 13.69
CA LEU A 36 13.84 -21.62 12.62
C LEU A 36 13.41 -23.04 13.07
N PRO A 37 12.92 -23.86 12.12
CA PRO A 37 12.46 -25.21 12.43
C PRO A 37 13.54 -26.07 13.08
N PRO A 38 13.17 -26.99 14.00
CA PRO A 38 14.13 -27.88 14.69
C PRO A 38 15.02 -28.67 13.74
N PHE A 39 14.50 -29.12 12.61
CA PHE A 39 15.27 -29.88 11.61
C PHE A 39 16.41 -29.03 11.00
N PHE A 40 16.19 -27.73 10.83
CA PHE A 40 17.21 -26.82 10.31
C PHE A 40 18.35 -26.66 11.33
N ARG A 41 18.00 -26.45 12.61
CA ARG A 41 18.96 -26.36 13.69
C ARG A 41 19.80 -27.65 13.85
N ALA A 42 19.17 -28.80 13.75
CA ALA A 42 19.87 -30.09 13.86
C ALA A 42 20.87 -30.34 12.70
N ARG A 43 20.60 -29.76 11.54
CA ARG A 43 21.43 -29.94 10.34
C ARG A 43 22.52 -28.88 10.18
N CYS A 44 22.27 -27.66 10.62
CA CYS A 44 23.19 -26.55 10.45
C CYS A 44 24.32 -26.59 11.48
N CYS A 45 25.50 -27.04 11.07
CA CYS A 45 26.69 -27.12 11.95
C CYS A 45 27.24 -25.75 12.39
N ARG A 46 26.73 -24.65 11.81
CA ARG A 46 27.12 -23.26 12.12
C ARG A 46 25.90 -22.40 12.45
N TYR A 47 24.94 -22.96 13.16
CA TYR A 47 23.64 -22.36 13.40
C TYR A 47 23.71 -20.94 14.00
N GLU A 48 24.53 -20.74 15.02
CA GLU A 48 24.70 -19.44 15.68
C GLU A 48 25.31 -18.39 14.73
N VAL A 49 26.30 -18.82 13.94
CA VAL A 49 26.91 -17.93 12.92
C VAL A 49 25.90 -17.56 11.83
N PHE A 50 25.02 -18.50 11.48
CA PHE A 50 23.93 -18.26 10.53
C PHE A 50 22.92 -17.25 11.07
N LEU A 51 22.47 -17.37 12.31
CA LEU A 51 21.57 -16.40 12.97
C LEU A 51 22.21 -15.01 12.99
N HIS A 52 23.46 -14.93 13.40
CA HIS A 52 24.17 -13.65 13.43
C HIS A 52 24.32 -13.03 12.02
N ALA A 53 24.50 -13.83 10.98
CA ALA A 53 24.51 -13.35 9.60
C ALA A 53 23.11 -12.85 9.13
N VAL A 54 22.03 -13.45 9.63
CA VAL A 54 20.67 -12.96 9.38
C VAL A 54 20.46 -11.60 10.05
N ASP A 55 20.86 -11.45 11.32
CA ASP A 55 20.76 -10.17 12.03
C ASP A 55 21.61 -9.09 11.36
N GLN A 56 22.83 -9.39 10.99
CA GLN A 56 23.68 -8.46 10.27
C GLN A 56 23.04 -8.02 8.93
N ALA A 57 22.45 -8.94 8.19
CA ALA A 57 21.76 -8.61 6.94
C ALA A 57 20.51 -7.73 7.17
N LEU A 58 19.78 -7.94 8.27
CA LEU A 58 18.64 -7.09 8.66
C LEU A 58 19.11 -5.68 9.01
N ASP A 59 20.16 -5.56 9.82
CA ASP A 59 20.76 -4.28 10.21
C ASP A 59 21.27 -3.51 8.98
N GLU A 60 21.96 -4.20 8.07
CA GLU A 60 22.45 -3.59 6.83
C GLU A 60 21.31 -3.09 5.93
N GLN A 61 20.22 -3.87 5.79
CA GLN A 61 19.06 -3.45 4.99
C GLN A 61 18.31 -2.30 5.65
N THR A 62 18.11 -2.36 6.97
CA THR A 62 17.51 -1.27 7.74
C THR A 62 18.34 0.00 7.65
N ALA A 63 19.65 -0.11 7.82
CA ALA A 63 20.57 1.02 7.65
C ALA A 63 20.56 1.58 6.22
N ARG A 64 20.49 0.72 5.20
CA ARG A 64 20.38 1.16 3.80
C ARG A 64 19.07 1.92 3.54
N LEU A 65 17.94 1.43 4.03
CA LEU A 65 16.64 2.11 3.91
C LEU A 65 16.66 3.46 4.64
N GLN A 66 17.16 3.48 5.88
CA GLN A 66 17.32 4.73 6.65
C GLN A 66 18.34 5.69 6.04
N CYS A 67 19.41 5.17 5.46
CA CYS A 67 20.41 5.97 4.76
C CYS A 67 19.89 6.52 3.43
N SER A 68 19.04 5.76 2.73
CA SER A 68 18.37 6.23 1.52
C SER A 68 17.37 7.35 1.81
N SER A 69 16.69 7.31 2.97
CA SER A 69 15.84 8.41 3.42
C SER A 69 16.63 9.64 3.88
N ARG A 70 17.86 9.45 4.34
CA ARG A 70 18.71 10.51 4.92
C ARG A 70 19.76 11.09 3.98
N THR A 71 20.17 10.35 2.95
CA THR A 71 21.20 10.85 2.03
C THR A 71 20.69 11.97 1.15
N ALA A 72 21.29 13.05 1.35
CA ALA A 72 21.11 14.45 1.00
C ALA A 72 20.88 14.80 -0.48
N ALA A 73 20.66 13.85 -1.37
CA ALA A 73 20.30 14.10 -2.75
C ALA A 73 18.80 13.86 -3.06
N LEU A 74 18.05 13.26 -2.11
CA LEU A 74 16.63 13.02 -2.28
C LEU A 74 15.84 14.24 -1.77
N SER A 75 14.87 14.68 -2.57
CA SER A 75 13.91 15.69 -2.11
C SER A 75 13.15 15.16 -0.88
N ALA A 76 12.60 16.04 -0.05
CA ALA A 76 11.78 15.65 1.10
C ALA A 76 10.62 14.72 0.70
N VAL A 77 10.11 14.88 -0.53
CA VAL A 77 9.08 14.02 -1.11
C VAL A 77 9.57 12.60 -1.33
N ALA A 78 10.77 12.42 -1.91
CA ALA A 78 11.34 11.09 -2.11
C ALA A 78 11.65 10.41 -0.76
N ALA A 79 12.16 11.13 0.21
CA ALA A 79 12.37 10.62 1.57
C ALA A 79 11.04 10.12 2.19
N ALA A 80 9.98 10.89 2.10
CA ALA A 80 8.65 10.50 2.59
C ALA A 80 8.09 9.25 1.87
N GLN A 81 8.42 9.06 0.57
CA GLN A 81 8.04 7.85 -0.16
C GLN A 81 8.77 6.60 0.38
N TYR A 82 10.06 6.72 0.67
CA TYR A 82 10.83 5.61 1.26
C TYR A 82 10.35 5.26 2.67
N ASP A 83 10.03 6.26 3.50
CA ASP A 83 9.49 6.03 4.85
C ASP A 83 8.14 5.33 4.78
N CYS A 84 7.23 5.79 3.90
CA CYS A 84 5.93 5.16 3.68
C CYS A 84 6.05 3.71 3.18
N LEU A 85 7.01 3.44 2.28
CA LEU A 85 7.26 2.09 1.79
C LEU A 85 7.84 1.18 2.90
N ALA A 86 8.74 1.71 3.73
CA ALA A 86 9.29 0.98 4.87
C ALA A 86 8.22 0.60 5.89
N ASP A 87 7.33 1.54 6.23
CA ASP A 87 6.19 1.29 7.13
C ASP A 87 5.24 0.25 6.55
N PHE A 88 4.98 0.31 5.24
CA PHE A 88 4.16 -0.67 4.55
C PHE A 88 4.78 -2.08 4.59
N LEU A 89 6.06 -2.21 4.27
CA LEU A 89 6.77 -3.50 4.34
C LEU A 89 6.77 -4.05 5.76
N HIS A 90 6.93 -3.19 6.76
CA HIS A 90 6.81 -3.59 8.17
C HIS A 90 5.40 -4.09 8.51
N ALA A 91 4.36 -3.40 8.04
CA ALA A 91 2.97 -3.81 8.25
C ALA A 91 2.63 -5.16 7.59
N LEU A 92 3.20 -5.48 6.42
CA LEU A 92 3.04 -6.79 5.77
C LEU A 92 3.62 -7.94 6.60
N CYS A 93 4.63 -7.66 7.41
CA CYS A 93 5.25 -8.65 8.30
C CYS A 93 4.49 -8.85 9.61
N THR A 94 3.49 -8.00 9.90
CA THR A 94 2.67 -8.10 11.12
C THR A 94 1.62 -9.20 10.94
N PRO A 95 1.50 -10.17 11.87
CA PRO A 95 0.48 -11.22 11.77
C PRO A 95 -0.93 -10.62 11.73
N GLN A 96 -1.65 -10.90 10.65
CA GLN A 96 -3.06 -10.52 10.55
C GLN A 96 -3.91 -11.48 11.39
N PRO A 97 -4.98 -11.01 12.04
CA PRO A 97 -5.89 -11.88 12.78
C PRO A 97 -6.50 -12.92 11.83
N LEU A 98 -6.46 -14.18 12.25
CA LEU A 98 -6.97 -15.33 11.47
C LEU A 98 -8.49 -15.32 11.25
N LEU A 99 -9.23 -14.52 12.00
CA LEU A 99 -10.68 -14.43 11.94
C LEU A 99 -11.09 -13.06 11.40
N THR A 100 -11.53 -13.03 10.15
CA THR A 100 -12.20 -11.84 9.59
C THR A 100 -13.67 -11.88 10.06
N PRO A 101 -14.17 -10.82 10.72
CA PRO A 101 -15.58 -10.73 11.10
C PRO A 101 -16.47 -10.83 9.85
N LEU A 102 -17.63 -11.47 9.99
CA LEU A 102 -18.59 -11.56 8.90
C LEU A 102 -19.16 -10.18 8.57
N PRO A 103 -19.27 -9.81 7.28
CA PRO A 103 -19.87 -8.55 6.86
C PRO A 103 -21.33 -8.45 7.33
N ALA A 104 -21.68 -7.36 8.01
CA ALA A 104 -23.04 -7.01 8.40
C ALA A 104 -23.71 -6.04 7.40
N TYR A 105 -22.90 -5.42 6.54
CA TYR A 105 -23.33 -4.43 5.56
C TYR A 105 -22.89 -4.82 4.16
N ARG A 106 -23.66 -4.33 3.18
CA ARG A 106 -23.35 -4.47 1.76
C ARG A 106 -23.34 -3.09 1.11
N ALA A 107 -22.43 -2.86 0.16
CA ALA A 107 -22.40 -1.67 -0.67
C ALA A 107 -22.85 -2.00 -2.09
N ASP A 108 -23.76 -1.20 -2.63
CA ASP A 108 -24.17 -1.24 -4.03
C ASP A 108 -23.72 0.05 -4.70
N VAL A 109 -23.09 -0.05 -5.87
CA VAL A 109 -22.47 1.10 -6.57
C VAL A 109 -23.09 1.28 -7.94
N GLY A 110 -23.41 2.51 -8.28
CA GLY A 110 -23.73 2.94 -9.63
C GLY A 110 -22.74 3.98 -10.10
N PHE A 111 -22.21 3.83 -11.30
CA PHE A 111 -21.30 4.80 -11.91
C PHE A 111 -21.79 5.23 -13.28
N ARG A 112 -21.69 6.52 -13.55
CA ARG A 112 -21.96 7.09 -14.88
C ARG A 112 -20.89 8.13 -15.22
N ALA A 113 -20.23 7.96 -16.35
CA ALA A 113 -19.28 8.93 -16.91
C ALA A 113 -19.89 9.65 -18.09
N CYS A 114 -19.54 10.92 -18.27
CA CYS A 114 -20.00 11.74 -19.37
C CYS A 114 -18.85 12.65 -19.83
N GLY A 115 -18.45 12.56 -21.08
CA GLY A 115 -17.45 13.45 -21.65
C GLY A 115 -17.96 14.89 -21.79
N VAL A 116 -17.03 15.85 -21.84
CA VAL A 116 -17.35 17.25 -22.18
C VAL A 116 -17.95 17.31 -23.59
N ARG A 117 -18.82 18.31 -23.86
CA ARG A 117 -19.46 18.50 -25.18
C ARG A 117 -18.41 18.42 -26.29
N GLY A 118 -18.65 17.50 -27.23
CA GLY A 118 -17.75 17.26 -28.39
C GLY A 118 -16.67 16.18 -28.13
N SER A 119 -16.57 15.62 -26.93
CA SER A 119 -15.68 14.52 -26.64
C SER A 119 -16.47 13.26 -26.23
N ASN A 120 -16.13 12.12 -26.83
CA ASN A 120 -16.65 10.82 -26.42
C ASN A 120 -15.83 10.20 -25.27
N VAL A 121 -14.79 10.91 -24.79
CA VAL A 121 -13.90 10.44 -23.74
C VAL A 121 -14.12 11.27 -22.48
N CYS A 122 -14.48 10.62 -21.39
CA CYS A 122 -14.56 11.23 -20.07
C CYS A 122 -13.19 11.14 -19.39
N GLY A 123 -12.73 12.23 -18.77
CA GLY A 123 -11.50 12.27 -17.97
C GLY A 123 -11.64 11.54 -16.64
N ASP A 124 -12.87 11.35 -16.16
CA ASP A 124 -13.12 10.69 -14.88
C ASP A 124 -12.98 9.18 -15.00
N HIS A 125 -12.50 8.58 -13.93
CA HIS A 125 -12.44 7.12 -13.76
C HIS A 125 -12.88 6.73 -12.36
N ALA A 126 -13.74 5.70 -12.26
CA ALA A 126 -14.15 5.13 -10.97
C ALA A 126 -13.76 3.67 -10.88
N ALA A 127 -13.45 3.24 -9.66
CA ALA A 127 -13.23 1.85 -9.32
C ALA A 127 -13.89 1.53 -7.98
N SER A 128 -14.30 0.28 -7.79
CA SER A 128 -14.75 -0.21 -6.50
C SER A 128 -14.22 -1.61 -6.27
N PHE A 129 -13.82 -1.90 -5.05
CA PHE A 129 -13.25 -3.19 -4.67
C PHE A 129 -13.41 -3.42 -3.17
N THR A 130 -13.19 -4.65 -2.73
CA THR A 130 -13.11 -5.00 -1.31
C THR A 130 -11.70 -5.47 -0.97
N ASN A 131 -11.23 -5.12 0.22
CA ASN A 131 -10.01 -5.66 0.79
C ASN A 131 -10.21 -5.89 2.29
N GLY A 132 -10.11 -7.15 2.73
CA GLY A 132 -10.47 -7.54 4.09
C GLY A 132 -11.92 -7.19 4.41
N GLU A 133 -12.14 -6.52 5.53
CA GLU A 133 -13.48 -6.07 5.97
C GLU A 133 -13.95 -4.77 5.30
N PHE A 134 -13.10 -4.11 4.51
CA PHE A 134 -13.39 -2.81 3.94
C PHE A 134 -13.84 -2.89 2.48
N PHE A 135 -14.88 -2.13 2.18
CA PHE A 135 -15.27 -1.77 0.83
C PHE A 135 -14.70 -0.40 0.47
N TYR A 136 -14.18 -0.28 -0.72
CA TYR A 136 -13.61 0.94 -1.26
C TYR A 136 -14.35 1.39 -2.51
N LEU A 137 -14.65 2.69 -2.58
CA LEU A 137 -15.12 3.36 -3.79
C LEU A 137 -14.17 4.51 -4.08
N LEU A 138 -13.60 4.50 -5.28
CA LEU A 138 -12.61 5.45 -5.74
C LEU A 138 -13.16 6.17 -6.96
N LEU A 139 -13.04 7.50 -6.95
CA LEU A 139 -13.29 8.36 -8.09
C LEU A 139 -12.06 9.24 -8.32
N CYS A 140 -11.50 9.18 -9.51
CA CYS A 140 -10.38 10.00 -9.96
C CYS A 140 -10.82 10.86 -11.14
N ASP A 141 -10.53 12.16 -11.08
CA ASP A 141 -10.75 13.11 -12.18
C ASP A 141 -9.38 13.60 -12.64
N GLY A 142 -9.00 13.22 -13.87
CA GLY A 142 -7.71 13.56 -14.47
C GLY A 142 -7.69 15.01 -14.95
N MET A 143 -6.58 15.69 -14.71
CA MET A 143 -6.40 17.08 -15.15
C MET A 143 -6.58 17.24 -16.65
N GLY A 144 -7.40 18.22 -17.04
CA GLY A 144 -7.66 18.56 -18.43
C GLY A 144 -8.87 17.83 -19.04
N THR A 145 -8.82 17.48 -20.31
CA THR A 145 -9.92 16.83 -21.02
C THR A 145 -9.40 15.79 -22.02
N GLY A 146 -10.28 14.86 -22.40
CA GLY A 146 -9.98 13.86 -23.43
C GLY A 146 -9.08 12.71 -22.98
N PRO A 147 -8.33 12.10 -23.92
CA PRO A 147 -7.56 10.88 -23.65
C PRO A 147 -6.48 11.03 -22.59
N SER A 148 -5.80 12.19 -22.53
CA SER A 148 -4.74 12.45 -21.54
C SER A 148 -5.29 12.47 -20.12
N ALA A 149 -6.38 13.23 -19.89
CA ALA A 149 -7.05 13.28 -18.59
C ALA A 149 -7.54 11.88 -18.16
N ARG A 150 -8.10 11.11 -19.10
CA ARG A 150 -8.51 9.74 -18.85
C ARG A 150 -7.34 8.84 -18.46
N GLN A 151 -6.20 8.97 -19.11
CA GLN A 151 -5.00 8.20 -18.77
C GLN A 151 -4.49 8.53 -17.37
N GLU A 152 -4.49 9.82 -16.99
CA GLU A 152 -4.11 10.24 -15.63
C GLU A 152 -5.05 9.65 -14.58
N SER A 153 -6.35 9.76 -14.74
CA SER A 153 -7.33 9.23 -13.80
C SER A 153 -7.27 7.69 -13.69
N GLN A 154 -7.07 6.99 -14.80
CA GLN A 154 -6.90 5.53 -14.81
C GLN A 154 -5.61 5.11 -14.13
N THR A 155 -4.50 5.82 -14.36
CA THR A 155 -3.20 5.53 -13.72
C THR A 155 -3.29 5.73 -12.22
N ALA A 156 -3.91 6.85 -11.77
CA ALA A 156 -4.14 7.11 -10.35
C ALA A 156 -5.00 6.02 -9.70
N ALA A 157 -6.11 5.66 -10.33
CA ALA A 157 -7.00 4.62 -9.81
C ALA A 157 -6.33 3.24 -9.76
N ALA A 158 -5.56 2.88 -10.79
CA ALA A 158 -4.83 1.61 -10.82
C ALA A 158 -3.77 1.54 -9.72
N LEU A 159 -3.00 2.63 -9.52
CA LEU A 159 -1.99 2.71 -8.48
C LEU A 159 -2.62 2.59 -7.08
N LEU A 160 -3.64 3.40 -6.77
CA LEU A 160 -4.31 3.36 -5.48
C LEU A 160 -4.96 2.00 -5.20
N THR A 161 -5.64 1.42 -6.19
CA THR A 161 -6.23 0.09 -6.07
C THR A 161 -5.18 -0.96 -5.78
N GLY A 162 -4.06 -0.96 -6.52
CA GLY A 162 -2.97 -1.91 -6.32
C GLY A 162 -2.32 -1.80 -4.95
N LEU A 163 -2.02 -0.58 -4.49
CA LEU A 163 -1.44 -0.33 -3.17
C LEU A 163 -2.36 -0.78 -2.03
N ILE A 164 -3.65 -0.42 -2.11
CA ILE A 164 -4.62 -0.79 -1.06
C ILE A 164 -4.88 -2.30 -1.07
N GLN A 165 -5.03 -2.92 -2.23
CA GLN A 165 -5.21 -4.38 -2.34
C GLN A 165 -4.00 -5.17 -1.85
N SER A 166 -2.80 -4.62 -1.97
CA SER A 166 -1.59 -5.23 -1.39
C SER A 166 -1.46 -5.05 0.13
N GLY A 167 -2.42 -4.34 0.77
CA GLY A 167 -2.49 -4.16 2.22
C GLY A 167 -2.04 -2.80 2.74
N MET A 168 -1.67 -1.86 1.85
CA MET A 168 -1.33 -0.50 2.28
C MET A 168 -2.58 0.22 2.79
N HIS A 169 -2.44 0.98 3.88
CA HIS A 169 -3.54 1.81 4.39
C HIS A 169 -3.87 2.96 3.42
N ALA A 170 -5.16 3.28 3.31
CA ALA A 170 -5.64 4.30 2.38
C ALA A 170 -4.93 5.66 2.49
N PRO A 171 -4.65 6.22 3.68
CA PRO A 171 -3.88 7.47 3.81
C PRO A 171 -2.48 7.39 3.22
N ASP A 172 -1.81 6.25 3.36
CA ASP A 172 -0.43 6.07 2.91
C ASP A 172 -0.39 5.84 1.40
N ALA A 173 -1.35 5.11 0.85
CA ALA A 173 -1.53 4.98 -0.60
C ALA A 173 -1.76 6.34 -1.28
N LEU A 174 -2.54 7.22 -0.65
CA LEU A 174 -2.76 8.59 -1.13
C LEU A 174 -1.48 9.44 -1.05
N LYS A 175 -0.70 9.36 0.03
CA LYS A 175 0.61 10.02 0.12
C LYS A 175 1.57 9.52 -0.98
N MET A 176 1.58 8.20 -1.25
CA MET A 176 2.37 7.62 -2.33
C MET A 176 1.97 8.20 -3.68
N LEU A 177 0.68 8.27 -4.00
CA LEU A 177 0.20 8.87 -5.24
C LEU A 177 0.65 10.33 -5.37
N ASN A 178 0.49 11.14 -4.32
CA ASN A 178 0.93 12.54 -4.31
C ASN A 178 2.44 12.66 -4.57
N GLY A 179 3.24 11.82 -3.91
CA GLY A 179 4.68 11.79 -4.14
C GLY A 179 5.04 11.43 -5.57
N VAL A 180 4.32 10.51 -6.22
CA VAL A 180 4.51 10.20 -7.64
C VAL A 180 4.28 11.43 -8.51
N TYR A 181 3.19 12.20 -8.28
CA TYR A 181 2.93 13.43 -9.03
C TYR A 181 4.02 14.48 -8.84
N LEU A 182 4.46 14.70 -7.61
CA LEU A 182 5.52 15.68 -7.32
C LEU A 182 6.86 15.28 -7.93
N LEU A 183 7.19 13.98 -7.96
CA LEU A 183 8.44 13.47 -8.53
C LEU A 183 8.44 13.44 -10.06
N ARG A 184 7.28 13.25 -10.69
CA ARG A 184 7.15 13.31 -12.15
C ARG A 184 7.49 14.72 -12.70
N GLY A 185 7.07 15.76 -12.01
CA GLY A 185 7.39 17.15 -12.36
C GLY A 185 6.80 17.64 -13.70
N ASP A 186 5.90 16.87 -14.32
CA ASP A 186 5.26 17.19 -15.60
C ASP A 186 3.96 18.00 -15.43
N GLY A 187 3.56 18.27 -14.19
CA GLY A 187 2.35 19.00 -13.83
C GLY A 187 1.04 18.24 -14.02
N GLY A 188 1.10 16.97 -14.47
CA GLY A 188 -0.07 16.10 -14.56
C GLY A 188 -0.50 15.60 -13.18
N PHE A 189 -1.80 15.65 -12.87
CA PHE A 189 -2.35 15.10 -11.63
C PHE A 189 -3.81 14.67 -11.82
N SER A 190 -4.34 13.94 -10.87
CA SER A 190 -5.78 13.68 -10.73
C SER A 190 -6.25 14.12 -9.36
N THR A 191 -7.47 14.64 -9.29
CA THR A 191 -8.17 14.74 -8.02
C THR A 191 -8.66 13.36 -7.60
N VAL A 192 -8.83 13.14 -6.31
CA VAL A 192 -9.22 11.85 -5.76
C VAL A 192 -10.28 11.99 -4.69
N ASP A 193 -11.38 11.25 -4.85
CA ASP A 193 -12.31 10.89 -3.78
C ASP A 193 -12.17 9.39 -3.51
N LEU A 194 -11.79 9.04 -2.29
CA LEU A 194 -11.69 7.65 -1.83
C LEU A 194 -12.57 7.45 -0.61
N LEU A 195 -13.65 6.70 -0.79
CA LEU A 195 -14.54 6.28 0.30
C LEU A 195 -14.15 4.88 0.76
N GLN A 196 -13.85 4.74 2.04
CA GLN A 196 -13.60 3.48 2.73
C GLN A 196 -14.76 3.20 3.68
N ILE A 197 -15.39 2.03 3.60
CA ILE A 197 -16.50 1.61 4.46
C ILE A 197 -16.15 0.27 5.10
N SER A 198 -16.20 0.19 6.43
CA SER A 198 -16.16 -1.11 7.11
C SER A 198 -17.49 -1.83 6.89
N LEU A 199 -17.44 -2.98 6.23
CA LEU A 199 -18.63 -3.83 6.02
C LEU A 199 -19.06 -4.54 7.31
N VAL A 200 -18.26 -4.48 8.36
CA VAL A 200 -18.59 -5.04 9.68
C VAL A 200 -19.35 -4.03 10.52
N THR A 201 -18.87 -2.79 10.60
CA THR A 201 -19.44 -1.76 11.48
C THR A 201 -20.37 -0.77 10.75
N GLY A 202 -20.26 -0.66 9.42
CA GLY A 202 -20.94 0.36 8.62
C GLY A 202 -20.31 1.74 8.72
N SER A 203 -19.22 1.91 9.47
CA SER A 203 -18.50 3.19 9.54
C SER A 203 -17.79 3.49 8.23
N GLY A 204 -17.85 4.75 7.80
CA GLY A 204 -17.22 5.21 6.56
C GLY A 204 -16.28 6.37 6.77
N THR A 205 -15.17 6.38 6.06
CA THR A 205 -14.21 7.49 5.98
C THR A 205 -14.09 7.92 4.53
N LEU A 206 -14.23 9.21 4.27
CA LEU A 206 -14.06 9.79 2.95
C LEU A 206 -12.78 10.63 2.92
N PHE A 207 -11.83 10.22 2.11
CA PHE A 207 -10.61 10.97 1.82
C PHE A 207 -10.82 11.78 0.54
N LYS A 208 -10.54 13.09 0.60
CA LYS A 208 -10.74 14.01 -0.52
C LYS A 208 -9.45 14.76 -0.83
N TRP A 209 -9.00 14.65 -2.06
CA TRP A 209 -7.80 15.33 -2.54
C TRP A 209 -8.12 16.13 -3.80
N GLY A 210 -8.27 17.44 -3.64
CA GLY A 210 -8.60 18.36 -4.70
C GLY A 210 -9.97 18.17 -5.35
N ALA A 211 -10.75 17.20 -4.89
CA ALA A 211 -12.00 16.80 -5.51
C ALA A 211 -13.18 17.71 -5.12
N ALA A 212 -14.18 17.80 -6.02
CA ALA A 212 -15.42 18.53 -5.80
C ALA A 212 -16.18 18.03 -4.57
N PRO A 213 -17.07 18.85 -3.95
CA PRO A 213 -17.86 18.42 -2.80
C PRO A 213 -18.66 17.14 -3.08
N SER A 214 -18.69 16.25 -2.09
CA SER A 214 -19.51 15.03 -2.13
C SER A 214 -20.80 15.24 -1.34
N TYR A 215 -21.84 14.50 -1.70
CA TYR A 215 -23.14 14.61 -1.06
C TYR A 215 -23.54 13.29 -0.43
N LEU A 216 -23.87 13.29 0.86
CA LEU A 216 -24.40 12.17 1.60
C LEU A 216 -25.88 12.35 1.82
N ARG A 217 -26.71 11.41 1.38
CA ARG A 217 -28.13 11.38 1.70
C ARG A 217 -28.40 10.35 2.80
N ALA A 218 -28.93 10.80 3.92
CA ALA A 218 -29.41 9.95 5.01
C ALA A 218 -30.92 10.17 5.19
N GLY A 219 -31.72 9.22 4.76
CA GLY A 219 -33.19 9.32 4.70
C GLY A 219 -33.61 10.50 3.80
N ARG A 220 -34.21 11.54 4.41
CA ARG A 220 -34.67 12.76 3.69
C ARG A 220 -33.66 13.92 3.76
N ARG A 221 -32.58 13.79 4.49
CA ARG A 221 -31.55 14.85 4.65
C ARG A 221 -30.39 14.61 3.70
N VAL A 222 -29.86 15.71 3.15
CA VAL A 222 -28.64 15.72 2.34
C VAL A 222 -27.59 16.53 3.08
N TYR A 223 -26.41 15.97 3.19
CA TYR A 223 -25.24 16.59 3.81
C TYR A 223 -24.18 16.80 2.73
N THR A 224 -23.53 17.95 2.74
CA THR A 224 -22.36 18.19 1.91
C THR A 224 -21.11 17.82 2.68
N ILE A 225 -20.24 17.03 2.07
CA ILE A 225 -18.99 16.57 2.66
C ILE A 225 -17.83 17.15 1.86
N GLY A 226 -16.94 17.84 2.57
CA GLY A 226 -15.78 18.51 2.00
C GLY A 226 -16.14 19.86 1.38
N ALA A 227 -15.36 20.88 1.71
CA ALA A 227 -15.30 22.11 0.92
C ALA A 227 -14.42 21.86 -0.30
N ALA A 228 -14.56 22.67 -1.36
CA ALA A 228 -13.60 22.65 -2.47
C ALA A 228 -12.19 22.93 -1.89
N ALA A 229 -11.38 21.89 -1.81
CA ALA A 229 -9.98 22.01 -1.46
C ALA A 229 -9.18 22.29 -2.74
N PRO A 230 -8.10 23.08 -2.68
CA PRO A 230 -7.21 23.19 -3.84
C PRO A 230 -6.68 21.81 -4.22
N PRO A 231 -6.36 21.58 -5.51
CA PRO A 231 -5.68 20.39 -5.94
C PRO A 231 -4.34 20.21 -5.17
N PRO A 232 -3.87 18.98 -5.05
CA PRO A 232 -2.63 18.67 -4.34
C PRO A 232 -1.41 19.33 -4.98
#